data_bc8647ace262ce967e4e679f36d0f4e7
#
_entry.id   bc8647ace262ce967e4e679f36d0f4e7
#
_cell.length_a   1.000
_cell.length_b   1.000
_cell.length_c   1.000
_cell.angle_alpha   90.00
_cell.angle_beta   90.00
_cell.angle_gamma   90.00
#
_symmetry.space_group_name_H-M   'P 1'
#
loop_
_entity.id
_entity.type
_entity.pdbx_description
1 polymer ?
#
loop_
_entity_poly.entity_id
_entity_poly.type
_entity_poly.pdbx_seq_one_letter_code
_entity_poly.pdbx_strand_id
1 'polypeptide(L)'
;SSKTNPDITPIMEDNTNCLFSVHISNELKNIKDKSRVLFLAQAWDEEQISQLVGLGVFRFVVDNVSDLDVLLSFLKQSENVGIKIELMLRSKLKENTMRTERHFVFGIPCETVNKKILELKNRPNISSLGIHFHRKTQNMAEWNLCYEVSNMFSEETLQAIDVLNIGGGFPSIYANTNVDVSKSVFRRINELKVFMKEKNIFLMLEPGRFIAAPAGKLITHITAIYENNIVVNASVYNTDMDALIVPVK
;
A
#
# COMPACT_ATOMS: atom_id res chain seq x y z
N SER A 1 2.99 -7.13 -5.60
CA SER A 1 3.22 -7.82 -6.89
C SER A 1 4.64 -7.61 -7.42
N SER A 2 5.22 -6.41 -7.37
CA SER A 2 6.60 -6.16 -7.84
C SER A 2 7.65 -6.96 -7.06
N LYS A 3 7.39 -7.35 -5.82
CA LYS A 3 8.30 -8.14 -4.97
C LYS A 3 8.35 -9.63 -5.30
N THR A 4 7.45 -10.12 -6.13
CA THR A 4 7.44 -11.54 -6.52
C THR A 4 8.48 -11.87 -7.58
N ASN A 5 8.97 -10.87 -8.31
CA ASN A 5 10.11 -11.06 -9.24
C ASN A 5 11.42 -11.02 -8.43
N PRO A 6 12.21 -12.12 -8.43
CA PRO A 6 13.42 -12.23 -7.62
C PRO A 6 14.51 -11.25 -8.03
N ASP A 7 14.51 -10.72 -9.24
CA ASP A 7 15.54 -9.82 -9.75
C ASP A 7 15.25 -8.35 -9.41
N ILE A 8 13.97 -7.95 -9.33
CA ILE A 8 13.60 -6.55 -9.08
C ILE A 8 13.96 -6.11 -7.66
N THR A 9 13.66 -6.94 -6.66
CA THR A 9 13.86 -6.57 -5.25
C THR A 9 15.32 -6.27 -4.92
N PRO A 10 16.32 -7.13 -5.26
CA PRO A 10 17.72 -6.83 -5.02
C PRO A 10 18.20 -5.56 -5.73
N ILE A 11 17.80 -5.36 -6.99
CA ILE A 11 18.15 -4.15 -7.74
C ILE A 11 17.64 -2.89 -7.05
N MET A 12 16.39 -2.91 -6.59
CA MET A 12 15.79 -1.78 -5.86
C MET A 12 16.46 -1.56 -4.51
N GLU A 13 16.82 -2.64 -3.81
CA GLU A 13 17.48 -2.58 -2.52
C GLU A 13 18.88 -1.99 -2.61
N ASP A 14 19.65 -2.40 -3.62
CA ASP A 14 21.04 -1.99 -3.82
C ASP A 14 21.16 -0.57 -4.41
N ASN A 15 20.15 -0.07 -5.15
CA ASN A 15 20.24 1.19 -5.88
C ASN A 15 19.32 2.30 -5.36
N THR A 16 18.49 2.05 -4.35
CA THR A 16 17.56 3.03 -3.80
C THR A 16 17.46 2.94 -2.29
N ASN A 17 16.90 3.96 -1.65
CA ASN A 17 16.52 3.95 -0.23
C ASN A 17 15.01 3.72 -0.03
N CYS A 18 14.31 3.09 -1.00
CA CYS A 18 12.88 2.84 -0.88
C CYS A 18 12.56 1.83 0.24
N LEU A 19 11.34 1.91 0.75
CA LEU A 19 10.75 0.88 1.59
C LEU A 19 10.09 -0.21 0.74
N PHE A 20 9.85 -1.36 1.36
CA PHE A 20 9.19 -2.50 0.73
C PHE A 20 7.89 -2.82 1.46
N SER A 21 6.74 -2.57 0.84
CA SER A 21 5.44 -2.95 1.37
C SER A 21 5.25 -4.46 1.24
N VAL A 22 5.00 -5.12 2.37
CA VAL A 22 4.91 -6.58 2.53
C VAL A 22 3.59 -6.95 3.18
N HIS A 23 2.92 -7.97 2.68
CA HIS A 23 1.61 -8.41 3.17
C HIS A 23 1.65 -9.76 3.89
N ILE A 24 2.64 -10.60 3.59
CA ILE A 24 2.81 -11.92 4.19
C ILE A 24 4.28 -12.17 4.54
N SER A 25 4.53 -12.93 5.61
CA SER A 25 5.88 -13.21 6.10
C SER A 25 6.78 -13.91 5.07
N ASN A 26 6.21 -14.68 4.14
CA ASN A 26 6.98 -15.32 3.08
C ASN A 26 7.67 -14.32 2.13
N GLU A 27 7.13 -13.13 1.94
CA GLU A 27 7.74 -12.08 1.09
C GLU A 27 9.03 -11.52 1.72
N LEU A 28 9.20 -11.63 3.04
CA LEU A 28 10.41 -11.17 3.74
C LEU A 28 11.68 -11.84 3.26
N LYS A 29 11.60 -13.06 2.72
CA LYS A 29 12.76 -13.78 2.18
C LYS A 29 13.47 -13.04 1.04
N ASN A 30 12.72 -12.21 0.32
CA ASN A 30 13.22 -11.48 -0.85
C ASN A 30 13.87 -10.13 -0.49
N ILE A 31 13.87 -9.73 0.78
CA ILE A 31 14.41 -8.46 1.25
C ILE A 31 15.54 -8.73 2.22
N LYS A 32 16.74 -8.21 1.98
CA LYS A 32 17.91 -8.41 2.85
C LYS A 32 17.77 -7.56 4.12
N ASP A 33 17.55 -6.26 3.95
CA ASP A 33 17.41 -5.31 5.04
C ASP A 33 15.95 -5.19 5.52
N LYS A 34 15.63 -5.90 6.61
CA LYS A 34 14.28 -5.92 7.18
C LYS A 34 13.85 -4.58 7.78
N SER A 35 14.80 -3.70 8.12
CA SER A 35 14.48 -2.36 8.60
C SER A 35 13.81 -1.49 7.53
N ARG A 36 13.86 -1.89 6.26
CA ARG A 36 13.19 -1.24 5.11
C ARG A 36 11.81 -1.83 4.81
N VAL A 37 11.32 -2.72 5.64
CA VAL A 37 9.98 -3.31 5.45
C VAL A 37 8.92 -2.43 6.06
N LEU A 38 7.84 -2.19 5.28
CA LEU A 38 6.55 -1.72 5.75
C LEU A 38 5.59 -2.92 5.71
N PHE A 39 5.25 -3.47 6.85
CA PHE A 39 4.38 -4.65 6.94
C PHE A 39 2.92 -4.25 7.08
N LEU A 40 2.08 -4.68 6.15
CA LEU A 40 0.64 -4.45 6.18
C LEU A 40 -0.04 -5.68 6.79
N ALA A 41 -0.52 -5.52 8.02
CA ALA A 41 -1.18 -6.58 8.77
C ALA A 41 -2.63 -6.80 8.32
N GLN A 42 -2.99 -8.06 8.21
CA GLN A 42 -4.37 -8.53 8.00
C GLN A 42 -4.56 -9.80 8.82
N ALA A 43 -5.16 -9.67 9.99
CA ALA A 43 -5.40 -10.76 10.94
C ALA A 43 -4.10 -11.42 11.44
N TRP A 44 -3.36 -10.72 12.26
CA TRP A 44 -2.16 -11.22 12.95
C TRP A 44 -2.43 -11.51 14.44
N ASP A 45 -1.48 -12.21 15.06
CA ASP A 45 -1.42 -12.45 16.49
C ASP A 45 -0.13 -11.89 17.10
N GLU A 46 0.00 -11.94 18.43
CA GLU A 46 1.17 -11.45 19.15
C GLU A 46 2.44 -12.23 18.80
N GLU A 47 2.35 -13.52 18.49
CA GLU A 47 3.49 -14.34 18.08
C GLU A 47 4.06 -13.85 16.75
N GLN A 48 3.21 -13.57 15.77
CA GLN A 48 3.63 -13.01 14.48
C GLN A 48 4.25 -11.63 14.64
N ILE A 49 3.69 -10.76 15.49
CA ILE A 49 4.26 -9.44 15.80
C ILE A 49 5.66 -9.60 16.41
N SER A 50 5.81 -10.50 17.40
CA SER A 50 7.09 -10.80 18.04
C SER A 50 8.13 -11.29 17.03
N GLN A 51 7.75 -12.18 16.11
CA GLN A 51 8.62 -12.67 15.04
C GLN A 51 9.06 -11.52 14.09
N LEU A 52 8.14 -10.65 13.70
CA LEU A 52 8.43 -9.50 12.83
C LEU A 52 9.40 -8.53 13.50
N VAL A 53 9.15 -8.17 14.75
CA VAL A 53 10.01 -7.31 15.55
C VAL A 53 11.39 -7.94 15.76
N GLY A 54 11.45 -9.25 16.05
CA GLY A 54 12.69 -9.99 16.17
C GLY A 54 13.53 -10.03 14.89
N LEU A 55 12.89 -9.90 13.73
CA LEU A 55 13.54 -9.77 12.43
C LEU A 55 13.96 -8.33 12.08
N GLY A 56 13.64 -7.34 12.93
CA GLY A 56 13.96 -5.94 12.68
C GLY A 56 12.90 -5.16 11.89
N VAL A 57 11.66 -5.68 11.80
CA VAL A 57 10.54 -4.98 11.19
C VAL A 57 9.83 -4.13 12.26
N PHE A 58 9.85 -2.82 12.10
CA PHE A 58 9.26 -1.86 13.04
C PHE A 58 8.25 -0.91 12.40
N ARG A 59 7.93 -1.09 11.11
CA ARG A 59 6.93 -0.28 10.39
C ARG A 59 5.73 -1.12 10.04
N PHE A 60 4.56 -0.68 10.52
CA PHE A 60 3.32 -1.43 10.40
C PHE A 60 2.19 -0.57 9.83
N VAL A 61 1.40 -1.18 8.96
CA VAL A 61 0.09 -0.67 8.55
C VAL A 61 -0.96 -1.62 9.08
N VAL A 62 -1.90 -1.16 9.87
CA VAL A 62 -3.01 -1.98 10.37
C VAL A 62 -4.29 -1.69 9.60
N ASP A 63 -4.97 -2.74 9.21
CA ASP A 63 -6.13 -2.71 8.32
C ASP A 63 -7.47 -2.60 9.07
N ASN A 64 -7.48 -2.98 10.36
CA ASN A 64 -8.68 -3.02 11.18
C ASN A 64 -8.37 -2.75 12.66
N VAL A 65 -9.42 -2.50 13.45
CA VAL A 65 -9.28 -2.16 14.87
C VAL A 65 -8.81 -3.36 15.70
N SER A 66 -9.22 -4.57 15.36
CA SER A 66 -8.79 -5.78 16.10
C SER A 66 -7.28 -5.98 16.00
N ASP A 67 -6.70 -5.85 14.81
CA ASP A 67 -5.24 -5.94 14.62
C ASP A 67 -4.50 -4.81 15.35
N LEU A 68 -5.10 -3.60 15.40
CA LEU A 68 -4.56 -2.50 16.20
C LEU A 68 -4.54 -2.86 17.69
N ASP A 69 -5.61 -3.42 18.22
CA ASP A 69 -5.72 -3.77 19.63
C ASP A 69 -4.71 -4.87 20.02
N VAL A 70 -4.49 -5.87 19.15
CA VAL A 70 -3.45 -6.90 19.33
C VAL A 70 -2.06 -6.26 19.38
N LEU A 71 -1.73 -5.36 18.45
CA LEU A 71 -0.45 -4.64 18.45
C LEU A 71 -0.26 -3.81 19.71
N LEU A 72 -1.28 -3.08 20.15
CA LEU A 72 -1.23 -2.26 21.35
C LEU A 72 -1.12 -3.11 22.62
N SER A 73 -1.70 -4.30 22.64
CA SER A 73 -1.54 -5.26 23.75
C SER A 73 -0.11 -5.77 23.80
N PHE A 74 0.46 -6.20 22.70
CA PHE A 74 1.85 -6.62 22.59
C PHE A 74 2.82 -5.54 23.10
N LEU A 75 2.63 -4.27 22.68
CA LEU A 75 3.49 -3.16 23.11
C LEU A 75 3.37 -2.78 24.58
N LYS A 76 2.31 -3.21 25.28
CA LYS A 76 2.12 -2.94 26.72
C LYS A 76 2.81 -3.97 27.63
N GLN A 77 3.20 -5.13 27.08
CA GLN A 77 3.88 -6.15 27.86
C GLN A 77 5.22 -5.63 28.40
N SER A 78 5.59 -6.01 29.61
CA SER A 78 6.77 -5.51 30.29
C SER A 78 8.08 -5.76 29.54
N GLU A 79 8.16 -6.87 28.82
CA GLU A 79 9.30 -7.25 27.97
C GLU A 79 9.44 -6.38 26.72
N ASN A 80 8.36 -5.70 26.29
CA ASN A 80 8.29 -4.90 25.08
C ASN A 80 8.35 -3.37 25.32
N VAL A 81 8.58 -2.93 26.55
CA VAL A 81 8.53 -1.51 26.97
C VAL A 81 9.48 -0.59 26.19
N GLY A 82 10.59 -1.10 25.67
CA GLY A 82 11.57 -0.33 24.90
C GLY A 82 11.31 -0.27 23.39
N ILE A 83 10.34 -1.07 22.89
CA ILE A 83 10.07 -1.17 21.46
C ILE A 83 9.38 0.10 20.96
N LYS A 84 9.92 0.69 19.91
CA LYS A 84 9.31 1.81 19.19
C LYS A 84 8.98 1.40 17.76
N ILE A 85 7.78 1.73 17.34
CA ILE A 85 7.28 1.41 16.00
C ILE A 85 6.86 2.67 15.23
N GLU A 86 6.86 2.58 13.91
CA GLU A 86 6.16 3.49 13.02
C GLU A 86 4.82 2.84 12.65
N LEU A 87 3.71 3.51 12.89
CA LEU A 87 2.37 2.96 12.74
C LEU A 87 1.53 3.79 11.78
N MET A 88 0.91 3.13 10.81
CA MET A 88 -0.12 3.74 9.96
C MET A 88 -1.44 3.00 10.13
N LEU A 89 -2.53 3.76 10.20
CA LEU A 89 -3.88 3.21 10.14
C LEU A 89 -4.38 3.25 8.71
N ARG A 90 -4.79 2.10 8.17
CA ARG A 90 -5.39 2.04 6.84
C ARG A 90 -6.82 2.55 6.89
N SER A 91 -7.08 3.63 6.19
CA SER A 91 -8.40 4.23 6.09
C SER A 91 -9.17 3.66 4.90
N LYS A 92 -10.43 3.35 5.11
CA LYS A 92 -11.38 3.01 4.05
C LYS A 92 -11.82 4.28 3.36
N LEU A 93 -11.59 4.38 2.06
CA LEU A 93 -12.05 5.50 1.27
C LEU A 93 -13.56 5.41 1.03
N LYS A 94 -14.26 6.55 1.12
CA LYS A 94 -15.60 6.68 0.55
C LYS A 94 -15.43 6.85 -0.96
N GLU A 95 -15.54 5.76 -1.71
CA GLU A 95 -15.58 5.88 -3.15
C GLU A 95 -16.97 6.36 -3.57
N ASN A 96 -17.04 7.53 -4.23
CA ASN A 96 -18.25 8.04 -4.88
C ASN A 96 -18.52 7.32 -6.21
N THR A 97 -18.39 6.00 -6.22
CA THR A 97 -18.70 5.20 -7.40
C THR A 97 -20.10 4.61 -7.26
N MET A 98 -20.89 4.66 -8.34
CA MET A 98 -22.24 4.06 -8.42
C MET A 98 -22.25 2.53 -8.22
N ARG A 99 -21.11 1.91 -8.14
CA ARG A 99 -20.91 0.48 -7.84
C ARG A 99 -20.15 0.32 -6.52
N THR A 100 -20.88 0.38 -5.42
CA THR A 100 -20.40 -0.15 -4.13
C THR A 100 -20.37 -1.67 -4.21
N GLU A 101 -19.29 -2.23 -4.72
CA GLU A 101 -19.13 -3.68 -4.73
C GLU A 101 -18.91 -4.17 -3.29
N ARG A 102 -19.58 -5.26 -2.92
CA ARG A 102 -19.54 -5.92 -1.61
C ARG A 102 -18.13 -6.35 -1.14
N HIS A 103 -17.11 -6.17 -1.97
CA HIS A 103 -15.75 -6.66 -1.73
C HIS A 103 -14.76 -5.63 -1.15
N PHE A 104 -15.22 -4.39 -0.84
CA PHE A 104 -14.37 -3.41 -0.16
C PHE A 104 -14.52 -3.55 1.36
N VAL A 105 -13.85 -4.55 1.88
CA VAL A 105 -13.82 -4.82 3.33
C VAL A 105 -12.61 -4.20 4.01
N PHE A 106 -11.59 -3.80 3.25
CA PHE A 106 -10.31 -3.33 3.78
C PHE A 106 -10.33 -1.89 4.26
N GLY A 107 -9.69 -1.67 5.40
CA GLY A 107 -9.52 -0.36 6.01
C GLY A 107 -10.57 -0.03 7.07
N ILE A 108 -10.17 0.86 7.96
CA ILE A 108 -10.96 1.40 9.07
C ILE A 108 -11.80 2.58 8.54
N PRO A 109 -13.07 2.76 8.94
CA PRO A 109 -13.85 3.94 8.60
C PRO A 109 -13.14 5.24 8.99
N CYS A 110 -13.23 6.28 8.14
CA CYS A 110 -12.51 7.56 8.36
C CYS A 110 -12.80 8.19 9.73
N GLU A 111 -14.03 8.15 10.19
CA GLU A 111 -14.42 8.68 11.50
C GLU A 111 -13.70 7.95 12.64
N THR A 112 -13.53 6.64 12.50
CA THR A 112 -12.79 5.82 13.47
C THR A 112 -11.29 6.09 13.39
N VAL A 113 -10.75 6.27 12.17
CA VAL A 113 -9.34 6.66 11.99
C VAL A 113 -9.06 7.99 12.67
N ASN A 114 -9.90 9.01 12.45
CA ASN A 114 -9.76 10.31 13.11
C ASN A 114 -9.67 10.18 14.63
N LYS A 115 -10.56 9.42 15.26
CA LYS A 115 -10.55 9.18 16.71
C LYS A 115 -9.28 8.45 17.15
N LYS A 116 -8.93 7.34 16.47
CA LYS A 116 -7.79 6.50 16.83
C LYS A 116 -6.45 7.24 16.67
N ILE A 117 -6.27 8.05 15.65
CA ILE A 117 -5.06 8.88 15.49
C ILE A 117 -4.87 9.80 16.70
N LEU A 118 -5.92 10.48 17.15
CA LEU A 118 -5.83 11.36 18.32
C LEU A 118 -5.56 10.60 19.62
N GLU A 119 -6.11 9.37 19.78
CA GLU A 119 -5.81 8.48 20.91
C GLU A 119 -4.35 7.98 20.92
N LEU A 120 -3.73 7.86 19.75
CA LEU A 120 -2.40 7.29 19.56
C LEU A 120 -1.28 8.32 19.57
N LYS A 121 -1.57 9.58 19.29
CA LYS A 121 -0.64 10.70 19.07
C LYS A 121 0.50 10.80 20.11
N ASN A 122 0.24 10.49 21.37
CA ASN A 122 1.19 10.69 22.45
C ASN A 122 1.68 9.37 23.08
N ARG A 123 1.54 8.24 22.38
CA ARG A 123 2.01 6.96 22.90
C ARG A 123 3.51 6.83 22.76
N PRO A 124 4.25 6.51 23.85
CA PRO A 124 5.71 6.49 23.84
C PRO A 124 6.31 5.41 22.92
N ASN A 125 5.54 4.34 22.65
CA ASN A 125 5.93 3.25 21.77
C ASN A 125 5.72 3.55 20.28
N ILE A 126 5.10 4.67 19.92
CA ILE A 126 4.88 5.08 18.53
C ILE A 126 5.83 6.23 18.23
N SER A 127 6.83 5.97 17.40
CA SER A 127 7.85 6.94 16.99
C SER A 127 7.40 7.78 15.79
N SER A 128 6.50 7.27 14.96
CA SER A 128 5.87 7.97 13.86
C SER A 128 4.46 7.44 13.65
N LEU A 129 3.51 8.33 13.45
CA LEU A 129 2.11 8.01 13.26
C LEU A 129 1.66 8.48 11.88
N GLY A 130 0.87 7.65 11.19
CA GLY A 130 0.43 7.98 9.84
C GLY A 130 -0.91 7.39 9.47
N ILE A 131 -1.35 7.78 8.29
CA ILE A 131 -2.55 7.24 7.63
C ILE A 131 -2.14 6.62 6.31
N HIS A 132 -2.68 5.45 6.04
CA HIS A 132 -2.56 4.76 4.77
C HIS A 132 -3.94 4.65 4.11
N PHE A 133 -4.00 4.78 2.80
CA PHE A 133 -5.14 4.33 2.01
C PHE A 133 -4.68 3.83 0.66
N HIS A 134 -5.48 2.96 0.07
CA HIS A 134 -5.20 2.44 -1.27
C HIS A 134 -6.45 2.50 -2.11
N ARG A 135 -6.35 3.09 -3.29
CA ARG A 135 -7.47 3.15 -4.23
C ARG A 135 -7.49 1.98 -5.19
N LYS A 136 -8.70 1.55 -5.54
CA LYS A 136 -8.94 0.49 -6.52
C LYS A 136 -8.63 0.93 -7.94
N THR A 137 -8.91 2.18 -8.28
CA THR A 137 -8.81 2.67 -9.66
C THR A 137 -7.41 3.18 -9.96
N GLN A 138 -6.89 2.77 -11.13
CA GLN A 138 -5.61 3.23 -11.66
C GLN A 138 -5.69 4.63 -12.28
N ASN A 139 -6.88 5.19 -12.39
CA ASN A 139 -7.10 6.49 -12.99
C ASN A 139 -7.09 7.59 -11.91
N MET A 140 -5.89 8.07 -11.59
CA MET A 140 -5.71 9.17 -10.65
C MET A 140 -5.98 10.56 -11.27
N ALA A 141 -6.25 10.62 -12.57
CA ALA A 141 -6.45 11.90 -13.27
C ALA A 141 -7.70 12.66 -12.81
N GLU A 142 -8.71 11.92 -12.36
CA GLU A 142 -9.99 12.48 -11.92
C GLU A 142 -9.99 12.89 -10.44
N TRP A 143 -8.87 12.73 -9.73
CA TRP A 143 -8.83 12.94 -8.29
C TRP A 143 -8.46 14.34 -7.90
N ASN A 144 -9.29 14.94 -7.07
CA ASN A 144 -8.89 16.07 -6.26
C ASN A 144 -8.39 15.56 -4.90
N LEU A 145 -7.14 15.07 -4.89
CA LEU A 145 -6.54 14.44 -3.71
C LEU A 145 -6.54 15.35 -2.48
N CYS A 146 -6.24 16.64 -2.66
CA CYS A 146 -6.23 17.60 -1.56
C CYS A 146 -7.62 17.74 -0.94
N TYR A 147 -8.65 17.91 -1.79
CA TYR A 147 -10.03 18.03 -1.33
C TYR A 147 -10.51 16.79 -0.61
N GLU A 148 -10.20 15.60 -1.16
CA GLU A 148 -10.60 14.34 -0.55
C GLU A 148 -9.96 14.12 0.82
N VAL A 149 -8.65 14.35 0.92
CA VAL A 149 -7.92 14.23 2.19
C VAL A 149 -8.47 15.19 3.24
N SER A 150 -8.76 16.44 2.85
CA SER A 150 -9.33 17.45 3.76
C SER A 150 -10.77 17.15 4.21
N ASN A 151 -11.54 16.42 3.39
CA ASN A 151 -12.90 16.01 3.76
C ASN A 151 -12.94 14.71 4.59
N MET A 152 -11.91 13.86 4.45
CA MET A 152 -11.85 12.59 5.15
C MET A 152 -11.25 12.71 6.54
N PHE A 153 -10.24 13.58 6.70
CA PHE A 153 -9.49 13.72 7.91
C PHE A 153 -9.63 15.13 8.48
N SER A 154 -9.94 15.20 9.79
CA SER A 154 -10.04 16.49 10.46
C SER A 154 -8.68 17.20 10.51
N GLU A 155 -8.67 18.52 10.67
CA GLU A 155 -7.44 19.30 10.77
C GLU A 155 -6.58 18.82 11.96
N GLU A 156 -7.21 18.49 13.10
CA GLU A 156 -6.53 17.95 14.28
C GLU A 156 -5.87 16.59 13.97
N THR A 157 -6.52 15.76 13.16
CA THR A 157 -5.95 14.48 12.70
C THR A 157 -4.76 14.71 11.79
N LEU A 158 -4.86 15.62 10.83
CA LEU A 158 -3.74 15.95 9.94
C LEU A 158 -2.55 16.56 10.71
N GLN A 159 -2.80 17.36 11.75
CA GLN A 159 -1.73 17.88 12.63
C GLN A 159 -1.12 16.81 13.55
N ALA A 160 -1.75 15.66 13.69
CA ALA A 160 -1.31 14.58 14.57
C ALA A 160 -0.51 13.50 13.85
N ILE A 161 -0.40 13.54 12.52
CA ILE A 161 0.32 12.53 11.73
C ILE A 161 1.61 13.08 11.13
N ASP A 162 2.58 12.18 10.97
CA ASP A 162 3.87 12.46 10.34
C ASP A 162 3.87 12.03 8.86
N VAL A 163 3.05 11.03 8.51
CA VAL A 163 3.07 10.37 7.19
C VAL A 163 1.66 10.17 6.65
N LEU A 164 1.47 10.51 5.38
CA LEU A 164 0.31 10.11 4.59
C LEU A 164 0.77 9.19 3.46
N ASN A 165 0.35 7.93 3.49
CA ASN A 165 0.62 6.95 2.45
C ASN A 165 -0.63 6.76 1.58
N ILE A 166 -0.56 7.19 0.33
CA ILE A 166 -1.69 7.12 -0.61
C ILE A 166 -1.73 5.82 -1.43
N GLY A 167 -0.89 4.84 -1.05
CA GLY A 167 -0.85 3.54 -1.73
C GLY A 167 -0.30 3.59 -3.14
N GLY A 168 -0.78 2.68 -3.95
CA GLY A 168 -0.36 2.49 -5.35
C GLY A 168 -1.41 2.94 -6.36
N GLY A 169 -1.41 2.26 -7.52
CA GLY A 169 -2.34 2.53 -8.61
C GLY A 169 -1.77 3.44 -9.71
N PHE A 170 -0.46 3.70 -9.69
CA PHE A 170 0.20 4.54 -10.69
C PHE A 170 0.21 3.87 -12.05
N PRO A 171 -0.13 4.62 -13.14
CA PRO A 171 -0.08 4.10 -14.50
C PRO A 171 1.36 3.79 -14.91
N SER A 172 1.52 2.78 -15.77
CA SER A 172 2.78 2.44 -16.42
C SER A 172 2.55 2.26 -17.92
N ILE A 173 3.61 2.42 -18.69
CA ILE A 173 3.56 2.26 -20.15
C ILE A 173 3.75 0.77 -20.45
N TYR A 174 2.67 0.11 -20.84
CA TYR A 174 2.69 -1.24 -21.44
C TYR A 174 1.48 -1.42 -22.37
N ALA A 175 1.48 -2.46 -23.18
CA ALA A 175 0.69 -2.70 -24.40
C ALA A 175 -0.61 -1.90 -24.65
N ASN A 176 -1.47 -1.71 -23.68
CA ASN A 176 -2.80 -1.09 -23.86
C ASN A 176 -3.05 0.11 -22.93
N THR A 177 -2.01 0.71 -22.36
CA THR A 177 -2.18 1.87 -21.45
C THR A 177 -2.15 3.18 -22.21
N ASN A 178 -3.09 4.08 -21.88
CA ASN A 178 -3.07 5.45 -22.37
C ASN A 178 -2.02 6.27 -21.59
N VAL A 179 -0.96 6.67 -22.27
CA VAL A 179 0.20 7.38 -21.70
C VAL A 179 -0.14 8.81 -21.29
N ASP A 180 -1.15 9.43 -21.90
CA ASP A 180 -1.50 10.85 -21.67
C ASP A 180 -1.99 11.10 -20.22
N VAL A 181 -2.47 10.07 -19.55
CA VAL A 181 -2.93 10.13 -18.15
C VAL A 181 -1.78 10.41 -17.18
N SER A 182 -0.56 9.99 -17.49
CA SER A 182 0.59 10.07 -16.57
C SER A 182 0.92 11.50 -16.14
N LYS A 183 0.89 12.46 -17.07
CA LYS A 183 1.17 13.87 -16.75
C LYS A 183 0.16 14.45 -15.76
N SER A 184 -1.12 14.13 -15.94
CA SER A 184 -2.19 14.56 -15.04
C SER A 184 -2.03 13.94 -13.65
N VAL A 185 -1.73 12.67 -13.57
CA VAL A 185 -1.49 11.94 -12.31
C VAL A 185 -0.32 12.59 -11.54
N PHE A 186 0.83 12.79 -12.17
CA PHE A 186 1.99 13.40 -11.50
C PHE A 186 1.74 14.83 -11.06
N ARG A 187 0.95 15.60 -11.82
CA ARG A 187 0.54 16.94 -11.39
C ARG A 187 -0.28 16.86 -10.10
N ARG A 188 -1.29 15.98 -10.01
CA ARG A 188 -2.12 15.81 -8.81
C ARG A 188 -1.32 15.35 -7.59
N ILE A 189 -0.36 14.46 -7.80
CA ILE A 189 0.56 14.05 -6.73
C ILE A 189 1.41 15.23 -6.25
N ASN A 190 1.93 16.04 -7.16
CA ASN A 190 2.71 17.21 -6.79
C ASN A 190 1.86 18.25 -6.03
N GLU A 191 0.63 18.48 -6.44
CA GLU A 191 -0.31 19.35 -5.72
C GLU A 191 -0.51 18.82 -4.27
N LEU A 192 -0.77 17.53 -4.11
CA LEU A 192 -0.89 16.91 -2.79
C LEU A 192 0.43 16.98 -2.00
N LYS A 193 1.57 16.75 -2.64
CA LYS A 193 2.89 16.84 -1.98
C LYS A 193 3.14 18.24 -1.40
N VAL A 194 2.79 19.28 -2.13
CA VAL A 194 2.91 20.68 -1.64
C VAL A 194 1.97 20.88 -0.44
N PHE A 195 0.72 20.48 -0.57
CA PHE A 195 -0.28 20.59 0.49
C PHE A 195 0.12 19.83 1.78
N MET A 196 0.68 18.62 1.66
CA MET A 196 1.17 17.86 2.81
C MET A 196 2.43 18.50 3.42
N LYS A 197 3.32 19.03 2.59
CA LYS A 197 4.54 19.71 3.06
C LYS A 197 4.22 20.94 3.91
N GLU A 198 3.20 21.71 3.56
CA GLU A 198 2.73 22.87 4.34
C GLU A 198 2.25 22.47 5.74
N LYS A 199 1.82 21.21 5.91
CA LYS A 199 1.39 20.62 7.18
C LYS A 199 2.50 19.81 7.88
N ASN A 200 3.73 19.80 7.35
CA ASN A 200 4.85 18.97 7.80
C ASN A 200 4.58 17.46 7.74
N ILE A 201 3.72 17.01 6.82
CA ILE A 201 3.40 15.60 6.63
C ILE A 201 4.23 15.04 5.46
N PHE A 202 4.90 13.92 5.66
CA PHE A 202 5.62 13.22 4.60
C PHE A 202 4.64 12.43 3.72
N LEU A 203 4.72 12.64 2.40
CA LEU A 203 3.90 11.88 1.44
C LEU A 203 4.61 10.60 1.02
N MET A 204 3.99 9.45 1.25
CA MET A 204 4.48 8.13 0.84
C MET A 204 3.63 7.56 -0.30
N LEU A 205 4.28 6.84 -1.21
CA LEU A 205 3.68 6.22 -2.39
C LEU A 205 4.11 4.75 -2.47
N GLU A 206 3.23 3.88 -2.99
CA GLU A 206 3.51 2.45 -3.21
C GLU A 206 3.42 2.06 -4.70
N PRO A 207 4.35 2.52 -5.56
CA PRO A 207 4.33 2.19 -6.98
C PRO A 207 4.65 0.70 -7.19
N GLY A 208 3.69 -0.09 -7.67
CA GLY A 208 3.88 -1.48 -8.04
C GLY A 208 4.20 -1.62 -9.53
N ARG A 209 3.14 -1.58 -10.37
CA ARG A 209 3.27 -1.73 -11.83
C ARG A 209 4.13 -0.66 -12.50
N PHE A 210 4.16 0.56 -11.95
CA PHE A 210 5.01 1.64 -12.46
C PHE A 210 6.48 1.23 -12.51
N ILE A 211 6.94 0.44 -11.54
CA ILE A 211 8.31 -0.07 -11.46
C ILE A 211 8.42 -1.41 -12.22
N ALA A 212 7.50 -2.35 -11.96
CA ALA A 212 7.65 -3.73 -12.37
C ALA A 212 7.18 -4.02 -13.81
N ALA A 213 6.19 -3.29 -14.34
CA ALA A 213 5.64 -3.59 -15.65
C ALA A 213 6.65 -3.43 -16.81
N PRO A 214 7.52 -2.42 -16.82
CA PRO A 214 8.55 -2.31 -17.86
C PRO A 214 9.74 -3.26 -17.66
N ALA A 215 9.86 -3.92 -16.51
CA ALA A 215 11.02 -4.73 -16.16
C ALA A 215 11.05 -6.13 -16.80
N GLY A 216 9.96 -6.57 -17.45
CA GLY A 216 9.89 -7.90 -18.03
C GLY A 216 8.91 -8.01 -19.20
N LYS A 217 9.03 -9.10 -19.94
CA LYS A 217 8.12 -9.47 -21.03
C LYS A 217 7.71 -10.93 -20.88
N LEU A 218 6.43 -11.21 -21.03
CA LEU A 218 5.94 -12.57 -21.17
C LEU A 218 6.11 -12.99 -22.64
N ILE A 219 6.93 -14.01 -22.89
CA ILE A 219 7.08 -14.64 -24.20
C ILE A 219 6.28 -15.92 -24.19
N THR A 220 5.36 -16.06 -25.15
CA THR A 220 4.53 -17.25 -25.32
C THR A 220 4.42 -17.60 -26.80
N HIS A 221 3.98 -18.81 -27.12
CA HIS A 221 3.72 -19.24 -28.48
C HIS A 221 2.33 -19.84 -28.62
N ILE A 222 1.80 -19.73 -29.84
CA ILE A 222 0.49 -20.26 -30.18
C ILE A 222 0.60 -21.77 -30.32
N THR A 223 -0.23 -22.50 -29.60
CA THR A 223 -0.29 -23.96 -29.63
C THR A 223 -1.45 -24.47 -30.50
N ALA A 224 -2.53 -23.68 -30.65
CA ALA A 224 -3.63 -23.99 -31.52
C ALA A 224 -4.38 -22.72 -31.95
N ILE A 225 -5.00 -22.81 -33.12
CA ILE A 225 -5.96 -21.80 -33.61
C ILE A 225 -7.19 -22.58 -34.08
N TYR A 226 -8.37 -22.21 -33.61
CA TYR A 226 -9.64 -22.76 -34.09
C TYR A 226 -10.72 -21.68 -34.02
N GLU A 227 -11.52 -21.61 -35.06
CA GLU A 227 -12.50 -20.53 -35.23
C GLU A 227 -11.86 -19.14 -35.03
N ASN A 228 -12.36 -18.36 -34.10
CA ASN A 228 -11.82 -17.05 -33.73
C ASN A 228 -10.96 -17.09 -32.41
N ASN A 229 -10.51 -18.29 -32.02
CA ASN A 229 -9.77 -18.49 -30.76
C ASN A 229 -8.30 -18.82 -31.06
N ILE A 230 -7.43 -18.22 -30.23
CA ILE A 230 -6.00 -18.53 -30.22
C ILE A 230 -5.67 -19.14 -28.82
N VAL A 231 -5.09 -20.35 -28.85
CA VAL A 231 -4.59 -21.01 -27.63
C VAL A 231 -3.10 -20.80 -27.55
N VAL A 232 -2.64 -20.35 -26.40
CA VAL A 232 -1.22 -20.10 -26.12
C VAL A 232 -0.73 -21.02 -24.99
N ASN A 233 0.57 -21.27 -24.91
CA ASN A 233 1.17 -22.11 -23.87
C ASN A 233 1.39 -21.36 -22.55
N ALA A 234 0.55 -20.40 -22.22
CA ALA A 234 0.56 -19.67 -20.97
C ALA A 234 -0.84 -19.70 -20.34
N SER A 235 -0.89 -19.80 -19.03
CA SER A 235 -2.14 -19.76 -18.27
C SER A 235 -2.31 -18.41 -17.58
N VAL A 236 -3.51 -17.84 -17.64
CA VAL A 236 -3.86 -16.64 -16.90
C VAL A 236 -3.60 -16.77 -15.40
N TYR A 237 -3.75 -17.97 -14.85
CA TYR A 237 -3.44 -18.24 -13.43
C TYR A 237 -1.97 -18.04 -13.07
N ASN A 238 -1.06 -18.21 -14.01
CA ASN A 238 0.39 -18.09 -13.77
C ASN A 238 0.95 -16.76 -14.28
N THR A 239 0.25 -16.07 -15.16
CA THR A 239 0.80 -14.91 -15.88
C THR A 239 0.06 -13.61 -15.63
N ASP A 240 -1.26 -13.65 -15.47
CA ASP A 240 -2.10 -12.45 -15.31
C ASP A 240 -3.38 -12.76 -14.51
N MET A 241 -3.20 -13.15 -13.26
CA MET A 241 -4.34 -13.46 -12.38
C MET A 241 -5.25 -12.23 -12.15
N ASP A 242 -4.71 -11.02 -12.22
CA ASP A 242 -5.48 -9.79 -12.10
C ASP A 242 -6.58 -9.69 -13.18
N ALA A 243 -6.36 -10.24 -14.36
CA ALA A 243 -7.36 -10.26 -15.43
C ALA A 243 -8.61 -11.07 -15.09
N LEU A 244 -8.51 -12.05 -14.17
CA LEU A 244 -9.65 -12.81 -13.66
C LEU A 244 -10.47 -12.04 -12.62
N ILE A 245 -9.79 -11.21 -11.81
CA ILE A 245 -10.38 -10.47 -10.70
C ILE A 245 -10.94 -9.13 -11.18
N VAL A 246 -10.23 -8.49 -12.08
CA VAL A 246 -10.60 -7.21 -12.69
C VAL A 246 -10.60 -7.37 -14.22
N PRO A 247 -11.66 -7.97 -14.80
CA PRO A 247 -11.70 -8.16 -16.23
C PRO A 247 -11.65 -6.80 -16.94
N VAL A 248 -10.59 -6.61 -17.71
CA VAL A 248 -10.45 -5.46 -18.60
C VAL A 248 -11.33 -5.74 -19.82
N LYS A 249 -12.30 -4.86 -20.09
CA LYS A 249 -13.13 -4.93 -21.29
C LYS A 249 -12.35 -4.36 -22.47
#